data_c881dc3a1301557756e48cd30d0a842e
#
_entry.id   c881dc3a1301557756e48cd30d0a842e
#
_cell.length_a   1.000
_cell.length_b   1.000
_cell.length_c   1.000
_cell.angle_alpha   90.00
_cell.angle_beta   90.00
_cell.angle_gamma   90.00
#
_symmetry.space_group_name_H-M   'P 1'
#
loop_
_entity.id
_entity.type
_entity.pdbx_description
1 polymer ?
#
loop_
_entity_poly.entity_id
_entity_poly.type
_entity_poly.pdbx_seq_one_letter_code
_entity_poly.pdbx_strand_id
1 'polypeptide(L)'
;MKDYLKTPLPVSSFDWVITNPPFRLAEEFVLHSLQVAREGVAILARTVFIESVGRHERLFQKHPPTKFAQFVERVPMVKGRLDCKASTATGYGWLVWEKQHSDQTRLVWIPKCRKTLERHGDYELPAPARDAPLPTMAAM
;
A
#
# COMPACT_ATOMS: atom_id res chain seq x y z
N MET A 1 -3.58 19.71 -2.86
CA MET A 1 -3.75 18.24 -2.99
C MET A 1 -4.92 17.83 -2.11
N LYS A 2 -5.93 17.13 -2.64
CA LYS A 2 -7.08 16.67 -1.83
C LYS A 2 -6.66 15.49 -0.95
N ASP A 3 -7.10 15.48 0.30
CA ASP A 3 -6.86 14.38 1.23
C ASP A 3 -7.84 13.24 0.89
N TYR A 4 -7.31 12.07 0.57
CA TYR A 4 -8.12 10.91 0.17
C TYR A 4 -9.16 10.52 1.23
N LEU A 5 -8.79 10.51 2.49
CA LEU A 5 -9.70 10.12 3.58
C LEU A 5 -10.79 11.16 3.89
N LYS A 6 -10.54 12.44 3.55
CA LYS A 6 -11.48 13.54 3.78
C LYS A 6 -12.31 13.91 2.55
N THR A 7 -11.95 13.36 1.39
CA THR A 7 -12.67 13.64 0.14
C THR A 7 -13.89 12.73 0.07
N PRO A 8 -15.12 13.29 0.04
CA PRO A 8 -16.31 12.48 -0.17
C PRO A 8 -16.27 11.91 -1.60
N LEU A 9 -16.11 10.61 -1.70
CA LEU A 9 -16.14 9.89 -2.96
C LEU A 9 -17.44 9.07 -3.01
N PRO A 10 -18.10 8.98 -4.16
CA PRO A 10 -19.30 8.15 -4.30
C PRO A 10 -18.98 6.69 -4.02
N VAL A 11 -19.92 5.97 -3.43
CA VAL A 11 -19.83 4.51 -3.20
C VAL A 11 -19.67 3.81 -4.55
N SER A 12 -18.78 2.83 -4.61
CA SER A 12 -18.54 2.01 -5.82
C SER A 12 -18.16 2.84 -7.07
N SER A 13 -17.43 3.94 -6.89
CA SER A 13 -17.01 4.83 -7.99
C SER A 13 -15.77 4.35 -8.73
N PHE A 14 -15.03 3.40 -8.19
CA PHE A 14 -13.83 2.81 -8.79
C PHE A 14 -13.99 1.29 -8.88
N ASP A 15 -13.43 0.67 -9.90
CA ASP A 15 -13.39 -0.79 -9.96
C ASP A 15 -12.45 -1.34 -8.90
N TRP A 16 -11.23 -0.82 -8.88
CA TRP A 16 -10.20 -1.20 -7.91
C TRP A 16 -9.57 0.01 -7.24
N VAL A 17 -9.24 -0.14 -5.96
CA VAL A 17 -8.34 0.76 -5.25
C VAL A 17 -7.05 0.01 -4.92
N ILE A 18 -5.94 0.41 -5.55
CA ILE A 18 -4.62 -0.19 -5.34
C ILE A 18 -3.70 0.90 -4.80
N THR A 19 -3.15 0.71 -3.60
CA THR A 19 -2.35 1.77 -2.97
C THR A 19 -1.33 1.24 -1.97
N ASN A 20 -0.32 2.07 -1.72
CA ASN A 20 0.62 1.95 -0.61
C ASN A 20 0.37 3.12 0.35
N PRO A 21 -0.56 2.98 1.29
CA PRO A 21 -0.94 4.07 2.17
C PRO A 21 0.11 4.37 3.23
N PRO A 22 0.07 5.55 3.86
CA PRO A 22 0.85 5.81 5.06
C PRO A 22 0.52 4.76 6.14
N PHE A 23 1.52 4.08 6.70
CA PHE A 23 1.34 2.93 7.57
C PHE A 23 0.44 3.20 8.79
N ARG A 24 0.48 4.43 9.31
CA ARG A 24 -0.36 4.83 10.46
C ARG A 24 -1.84 4.91 10.12
N LEU A 25 -2.17 5.15 8.86
CA LEU A 25 -3.54 5.36 8.37
C LEU A 25 -4.03 4.18 7.51
N ALA A 26 -3.27 3.08 7.48
CA ALA A 26 -3.56 1.98 6.56
C ALA A 26 -4.93 1.33 6.83
N GLU A 27 -5.36 1.26 8.10
CA GLU A 27 -6.67 0.72 8.47
C GLU A 27 -7.80 1.61 7.93
N GLU A 28 -7.70 2.93 8.10
CA GLU A 28 -8.67 3.90 7.59
C GLU A 28 -8.70 3.90 6.05
N PHE A 29 -7.53 3.77 5.43
CA PHE A 29 -7.44 3.63 3.97
C PHE A 29 -8.17 2.38 3.47
N VAL A 30 -8.02 1.23 4.14
CA VAL A 30 -8.75 0.00 3.78
C VAL A 30 -10.24 0.22 3.91
N LEU A 31 -10.72 0.70 5.06
CA LEU A 31 -12.15 0.89 5.32
C LEU A 31 -12.78 1.85 4.31
N HIS A 32 -12.12 2.98 4.03
CA HIS A 32 -12.61 3.93 3.02
C HIS A 32 -12.57 3.33 1.61
N SER A 33 -11.50 2.63 1.25
CA SER A 33 -11.35 1.98 -0.05
C SER A 33 -12.41 0.91 -0.29
N LEU A 34 -12.78 0.13 0.73
CA LEU A 34 -13.85 -0.86 0.65
C LEU A 34 -15.23 -0.24 0.35
N GLN A 35 -15.46 1.01 0.72
CA GLN A 35 -16.70 1.72 0.38
C GLN A 35 -16.71 2.21 -1.07
N VAL A 36 -15.59 2.73 -1.56
CA VAL A 36 -15.52 3.38 -2.88
C VAL A 36 -15.16 2.43 -4.02
N ALA A 37 -14.56 1.28 -3.72
CA ALA A 37 -14.25 0.26 -4.71
C ALA A 37 -15.48 -0.61 -5.03
N ARG A 38 -15.66 -0.97 -6.30
CA ARG A 38 -16.73 -1.86 -6.78
C ARG A 38 -16.31 -3.33 -6.78
N GLU A 39 -15.10 -3.63 -7.23
CA GLU A 39 -14.60 -4.99 -7.42
C GLU A 39 -13.60 -5.41 -6.36
N GLY A 40 -12.69 -4.52 -5.97
CA GLY A 40 -11.69 -4.89 -4.99
C GLY A 40 -10.76 -3.79 -4.50
N VAL A 41 -10.02 -4.15 -3.48
CA VAL A 41 -9.00 -3.30 -2.85
C VAL A 41 -7.71 -4.08 -2.70
N ALA A 42 -6.57 -3.47 -3.01
CA ALA A 42 -5.26 -4.04 -2.76
C ALA A 42 -4.38 -3.01 -2.03
N ILE A 43 -3.90 -3.39 -0.85
CA ILE A 43 -3.06 -2.53 -0.01
C ILE A 43 -1.70 -3.16 0.17
N LEU A 44 -0.64 -2.43 -0.20
CA LEU A 44 0.71 -2.82 0.16
C LEU A 44 1.00 -2.39 1.60
N ALA A 45 1.29 -3.35 2.47
CA ALA A 45 1.55 -3.09 3.88
C ALA A 45 2.75 -3.88 4.41
N ARG A 46 3.26 -3.47 5.57
CA ARG A 46 4.21 -4.29 6.32
C ARG A 46 3.53 -5.56 6.79
N THR A 47 4.26 -6.68 6.83
CA THR A 47 3.69 -7.97 7.30
C THR A 47 3.11 -7.90 8.71
N VAL A 48 3.72 -7.10 9.60
CA VAL A 48 3.21 -6.84 10.95
C VAL A 48 1.85 -6.14 10.98
N PHE A 49 1.33 -5.67 9.85
CA PHE A 49 0.00 -5.07 9.78
C PHE A 49 -1.11 -6.05 10.17
N ILE A 50 -0.90 -7.36 9.95
CA ILE A 50 -1.86 -8.39 10.36
C ILE A 50 -1.78 -8.73 11.85
N GLU A 51 -0.73 -8.30 12.54
CA GLU A 51 -0.47 -8.60 13.94
C GLU A 51 -1.06 -7.50 14.85
N SER A 52 -2.33 -7.56 15.16
CA SER A 52 -2.93 -6.61 16.11
C SER A 52 -4.33 -7.07 16.53
N VAL A 53 -4.53 -7.27 17.83
CA VAL A 53 -5.84 -7.64 18.39
C VAL A 53 -6.91 -6.63 17.98
N GLY A 54 -6.67 -5.34 18.23
CA GLY A 54 -7.66 -4.31 17.90
C GLY A 54 -7.97 -4.19 16.41
N ARG A 55 -6.98 -4.38 15.53
CA ARG A 55 -7.22 -4.38 14.08
C ARG A 55 -7.94 -5.64 13.63
N HIS A 56 -7.63 -6.79 14.23
CA HIS A 56 -8.38 -8.01 14.00
C HIS A 56 -9.87 -7.79 14.28
N GLU A 57 -10.22 -7.23 15.43
CA GLU A 57 -11.61 -6.99 15.83
C GLU A 57 -12.33 -5.95 14.94
N ARG A 58 -11.65 -4.83 14.62
CA ARG A 58 -12.27 -3.75 13.84
C ARG A 58 -12.33 -4.00 12.36
N LEU A 59 -11.29 -4.63 11.79
CA LEU A 59 -11.13 -4.80 10.35
C LEU A 59 -11.27 -6.25 9.92
N PHE A 60 -10.40 -7.16 10.39
CA PHE A 60 -10.29 -8.48 9.78
C PHE A 60 -11.44 -9.43 10.10
N GLN A 61 -12.07 -9.29 11.27
CA GLN A 61 -13.29 -10.06 11.59
C GLN A 61 -14.47 -9.64 10.71
N LYS A 62 -14.56 -8.36 10.35
CA LYS A 62 -15.68 -7.82 9.57
C LYS A 62 -15.41 -7.87 8.08
N HIS A 63 -14.18 -7.70 7.69
CA HIS A 63 -13.70 -7.62 6.33
C HIS A 63 -12.39 -8.41 6.20
N PRO A 64 -12.43 -9.76 6.20
CA PRO A 64 -11.24 -10.56 5.98
C PRO A 64 -10.72 -10.34 4.55
N PRO A 65 -9.40 -10.18 4.36
CA PRO A 65 -8.86 -10.12 3.00
C PRO A 65 -9.03 -11.47 2.31
N THR A 66 -9.30 -11.47 1.02
CA THR A 66 -9.41 -12.72 0.24
C THR A 66 -8.05 -13.34 -0.03
N LYS A 67 -7.00 -12.51 -0.09
CA LYS A 67 -5.62 -12.96 -0.29
C LYS A 67 -4.65 -12.16 0.54
N PHE A 68 -3.62 -12.83 1.02
CA PHE A 68 -2.39 -12.22 1.50
C PHE A 68 -1.25 -12.68 0.59
N ALA A 69 -0.78 -11.77 -0.28
CA ALA A 69 0.29 -12.05 -1.22
C ALA A 69 1.63 -11.59 -0.63
N GLN A 70 2.41 -12.55 -0.15
CA GLN A 70 3.68 -12.35 0.54
C GLN A 70 4.84 -12.39 -0.44
N PHE A 71 5.69 -11.36 -0.44
CA PHE A 71 6.96 -11.42 -1.16
C PHE A 71 7.90 -12.43 -0.48
N VAL A 72 8.49 -13.35 -1.26
CA VAL A 72 9.49 -14.29 -0.76
C VAL A 72 10.86 -13.63 -0.55
N GLU A 73 11.08 -12.48 -1.16
CA GLU A 73 12.28 -11.66 -0.99
C GLU A 73 11.99 -10.37 -0.22
N ARG A 74 13.02 -9.78 0.36
CA ARG A 74 12.89 -8.48 1.02
C ARG A 74 12.79 -7.38 -0.01
N VAL A 75 11.75 -6.55 0.11
CA VAL A 75 11.50 -5.40 -0.75
C VAL A 75 11.82 -4.13 0.04
N PRO A 76 13.03 -3.55 -0.12
CA PRO A 76 13.38 -2.33 0.60
C PRO A 76 12.59 -1.15 0.04
N MET A 77 11.97 -0.40 0.94
CA MET A 77 11.29 0.84 0.62
C MET A 77 12.08 2.03 1.14
N VAL A 78 12.78 2.70 0.24
CA VAL A 78 13.55 3.89 0.56
C VAL A 78 12.76 5.12 0.15
N LYS A 79 12.55 6.04 1.10
CA LYS A 79 11.76 7.24 0.84
C LYS A 79 12.42 8.13 -0.22
N GLY A 80 11.69 8.40 -1.29
CA GLY A 80 12.03 9.39 -2.29
C GLY A 80 13.19 9.02 -3.23
N ARG A 81 13.68 7.78 -3.22
CA ARG A 81 14.74 7.34 -4.14
C ARG A 81 14.67 5.86 -4.44
N LEU A 82 15.24 5.47 -5.57
CA LEU A 82 15.61 4.09 -5.87
C LEU A 82 17.04 3.85 -5.36
N ASP A 83 17.27 2.68 -4.77
CA ASP A 83 18.59 2.31 -4.23
C ASP A 83 18.82 0.82 -4.44
N CYS A 84 19.69 0.48 -5.36
CA CYS A 84 20.02 -0.91 -5.70
C CYS A 84 20.70 -1.69 -4.56
N LYS A 85 21.35 -0.98 -3.63
CA LYS A 85 22.03 -1.55 -2.44
C LYS A 85 21.15 -1.54 -1.20
N ALA A 86 19.93 -0.99 -1.29
CA ALA A 86 19.05 -0.92 -0.13
C ALA A 86 18.69 -2.32 0.36
N SER A 87 18.71 -2.48 1.68
CA SER A 87 18.26 -3.66 2.39
C SER A 87 17.24 -3.26 3.47
N THR A 88 16.47 -4.22 3.94
CA THR A 88 15.48 -3.99 5.00
C THR A 88 15.25 -5.26 5.81
N ALA A 89 15.06 -5.11 7.12
CA ALA A 89 14.55 -6.18 7.98
C ALA A 89 13.02 -6.32 7.89
N THR A 90 12.32 -5.30 7.36
CA THR A 90 10.87 -5.25 7.27
C THR A 90 10.36 -6.10 6.11
N GLY A 91 9.43 -7.00 6.37
CA GLY A 91 8.67 -7.70 5.35
C GLY A 91 7.49 -6.87 4.85
N TYR A 92 7.15 -7.02 3.58
CA TYR A 92 5.97 -6.42 2.94
C TYR A 92 5.17 -7.49 2.22
N GLY A 93 3.88 -7.24 2.07
CA GLY A 93 2.96 -8.06 1.31
C GLY A 93 1.75 -7.25 0.87
N TRP A 94 1.01 -7.78 -0.08
CA TRP A 94 -0.26 -7.22 -0.50
C TRP A 94 -1.40 -7.91 0.25
N LEU A 95 -2.26 -7.12 0.87
CA LEU A 95 -3.56 -7.59 1.32
C LEU A 95 -4.59 -7.22 0.26
N VAL A 96 -5.35 -8.21 -0.19
CA VAL A 96 -6.31 -8.05 -1.28
C VAL A 96 -7.71 -8.44 -0.79
N TRP A 97 -8.66 -7.58 -1.06
CA TRP A 97 -10.09 -7.80 -0.83
C TRP A 97 -10.81 -7.81 -2.19
N GLU A 98 -11.31 -8.96 -2.58
CA GLU A 98 -12.16 -9.12 -3.77
C GLU A 98 -13.61 -9.24 -3.29
N LYS A 99 -14.49 -8.33 -3.70
CA LYS A 99 -15.86 -8.24 -3.14
C LYS A 99 -16.78 -9.42 -3.45
N GLN A 100 -16.41 -10.26 -4.40
CA GLN A 100 -17.22 -11.41 -4.82
C GLN A 100 -16.70 -12.76 -4.32
N HIS A 101 -15.78 -12.76 -3.32
CA HIS A 101 -15.09 -13.97 -2.89
C HIS A 101 -15.40 -14.37 -1.44
N SER A 102 -14.98 -15.60 -1.08
CA SER A 102 -15.24 -16.26 0.19
C SER A 102 -14.61 -15.59 1.39
N ASP A 103 -15.13 -15.88 2.58
CA ASP A 103 -14.66 -15.39 3.88
C ASP A 103 -13.29 -15.97 4.31
N GLN A 104 -12.63 -16.72 3.44
CA GLN A 104 -11.32 -17.33 3.73
C GLN A 104 -10.19 -16.57 3.08
N THR A 105 -9.16 -16.24 3.88
CA THR A 105 -7.93 -15.63 3.38
C THR A 105 -6.99 -16.67 2.82
N ARG A 106 -6.64 -16.57 1.53
CA ARG A 106 -5.64 -17.42 0.88
C ARG A 106 -4.26 -16.78 0.92
N LEU A 107 -3.26 -17.51 1.41
CA LEU A 107 -1.85 -17.12 1.29
C LEU A 107 -1.36 -17.39 -0.14
N VAL A 108 -0.75 -16.37 -0.76
CA VAL A 108 -0.14 -16.44 -2.09
C VAL A 108 1.31 -16.01 -1.98
N TRP A 109 2.22 -16.74 -2.60
CA TRP A 109 3.63 -16.37 -2.64
C TRP A 109 3.94 -15.57 -3.90
N ILE A 110 4.52 -14.38 -3.73
CA ILE A 110 5.08 -13.61 -4.84
C ILE A 110 6.54 -14.04 -4.97
N PRO A 111 6.90 -14.72 -6.07
CA PRO A 111 8.26 -15.21 -6.28
C PRO A 111 9.25 -14.06 -6.38
N LYS A 112 10.54 -14.38 -6.32
CA LYS A 112 11.61 -13.40 -6.50
C LYS A 112 11.45 -12.67 -7.82
N CYS A 113 11.24 -11.37 -7.78
CA CYS A 113 10.90 -10.56 -8.94
C CYS A 113 11.72 -9.26 -9.06
N ARG A 114 12.42 -8.82 -8.03
CA ARG A 114 13.12 -7.53 -8.02
C ARG A 114 14.04 -7.37 -9.22
N LYS A 115 14.97 -8.31 -9.43
CA LYS A 115 15.91 -8.24 -10.58
C LYS A 115 15.23 -8.33 -11.94
N THR A 116 14.11 -9.05 -12.02
CA THR A 116 13.36 -9.20 -13.27
C THR A 116 12.60 -7.93 -13.64
N LEU A 117 12.22 -7.15 -12.65
CA LEU A 117 11.46 -5.91 -12.82
C LEU A 117 12.37 -4.67 -12.95
N GLU A 118 13.65 -4.78 -12.61
CA GLU A 118 14.63 -3.70 -12.80
C GLU A 118 14.77 -3.36 -14.27
N ARG A 119 14.72 -2.07 -14.60
CA ARG A 119 14.93 -1.56 -15.97
C ARG A 119 16.25 -0.80 -16.05
N HIS A 120 16.83 -0.78 -17.23
CA HIS A 120 17.98 0.07 -17.49
C HIS A 120 17.61 1.54 -17.21
N GLY A 121 18.41 2.23 -16.41
CA GLY A 121 18.16 3.60 -16.01
C GLY A 121 17.37 3.82 -14.72
N ASP A 122 16.77 2.80 -14.10
CA ASP A 122 15.97 2.97 -12.88
C ASP A 122 16.75 3.65 -11.73
N TYR A 123 18.07 3.48 -11.69
CA TYR A 123 18.94 4.03 -10.64
C TYR A 123 19.70 5.29 -11.09
N GLU A 124 19.51 5.75 -12.32
CA GLU A 124 20.20 6.91 -12.91
C GLU A 124 19.49 8.24 -12.61
N LEU A 125 18.26 8.18 -12.09
CA LEU A 125 17.52 9.38 -11.73
C LEU A 125 18.19 10.06 -10.54
N PRO A 126 18.53 11.37 -10.65
CA PRO A 126 19.07 12.11 -9.52
C PRO A 126 18.06 12.05 -8.37
N ALA A 127 18.56 11.79 -7.15
CA ALA A 127 17.72 11.87 -5.97
C ALA A 127 17.05 13.26 -5.95
N PRO A 128 15.73 13.36 -5.71
CA PRO A 128 15.10 14.66 -5.57
C PRO A 128 15.87 15.46 -4.52
N ALA A 129 16.21 16.72 -4.86
CA ALA A 129 16.98 17.60 -4.01
C ALA A 129 16.38 17.60 -2.60
N ARG A 130 17.18 17.31 -1.60
CA ARG A 130 16.73 17.15 -0.21
C ARG A 130 16.16 18.42 0.41
N ASP A 131 16.44 19.59 -0.18
CA ASP A 131 16.15 20.92 0.37
C ASP A 131 15.76 21.93 -0.71
N ALA A 132 14.70 21.67 -1.45
CA ALA A 132 14.03 22.79 -2.08
C ALA A 132 13.16 23.46 -1.00
N PRO A 133 13.46 24.69 -0.56
CA PRO A 133 12.60 25.41 0.37
C PRO A 133 11.22 25.52 -0.27
N LEU A 134 10.18 25.23 0.52
CA LEU A 134 8.80 25.44 0.10
C LEU A 134 8.69 26.90 -0.40
N PRO A 135 8.07 27.14 -1.57
CA PRO A 135 7.87 28.51 -2.03
C PRO A 135 7.10 29.28 -0.95
N THR A 136 7.75 30.31 -0.42
CA THR A 136 7.12 31.23 0.51
C THR A 136 5.96 31.89 -0.23
N MET A 137 4.74 31.58 0.18
CA MET A 137 3.58 32.29 -0.30
C MET A 137 3.71 33.74 0.21
N ALA A 138 4.09 34.65 -0.70
CA ALA A 138 3.99 36.06 -0.44
C ALA A 138 2.53 36.41 -0.21
N ALA A 139 2.23 36.93 0.96
CA ALA A 139 0.93 37.52 1.27
C ALA A 139 0.74 38.74 0.36
N MET A 140 -0.36 38.77 -0.40
CA MET A 140 -0.99 39.96 -0.91
C MET A 140 -2.36 40.09 -0.28
#